data_86235b4dcedeb351efbf8409439466c4
#
_entry.id   86235b4dcedeb351efbf8409439466c4
#
_cell.length_a   1.000
_cell.length_b   1.000
_cell.length_c   1.000
_cell.angle_alpha   90.00
_cell.angle_beta   90.00
_cell.angle_gamma   90.00
#
_symmetry.space_group_name_H-M   'P 1'
#
loop_
_entity.id
_entity.type
_entity.pdbx_description
1 polymer ?
#
loop_
_entity_poly.entity_id
_entity_poly.type
_entity_poly.pdbx_seq_one_letter_code
_entity_poly.pdbx_strand_id
1 'polypeptide(L)'
;VTAPLTDEDVPAFWGALGLPGLIDAHVHFMPPRLMESVWAYFDEPGPLIGRHWPIVYREPEDARVERLRAFGVRAFTALLYPHRPGMAAGLNAWALEFAARVPEAVPTGTLFPEPGVAAYVERAIEDGVRAFKVHLQVGGFDPRAPELDAAWGVLAEAAVPVVVHAGSGPVAHGFTGPEPFGAVLTRHPGLTAVVAHLGAPEYDGFFALAETYSRVHLDTTMAFTRFFEEMGAFPPALLPRLRDLGESGRVLLGTDFPNIPYPYAHQLQALAGLGFGDAWLREVCWHAPARVLGVG
;
A
#
# COMPACT_ATOMS: atom_id res chain seq x y z
N VAL A 1 20.13 -8.01 -12.54
CA VAL A 1 20.74 -7.78 -11.22
C VAL A 1 20.63 -9.02 -10.35
N THR A 2 21.52 -9.15 -9.35
CA THR A 2 21.44 -10.22 -8.34
C THR A 2 20.40 -9.84 -7.29
N ALA A 3 19.50 -10.77 -6.95
CA ALA A 3 18.51 -10.57 -5.90
C ALA A 3 19.18 -10.44 -4.51
N PRO A 4 18.68 -9.56 -3.61
CA PRO A 4 19.24 -9.44 -2.26
C PRO A 4 18.87 -10.68 -1.45
N LEU A 5 19.80 -11.21 -0.67
CA LEU A 5 19.57 -12.38 0.20
C LEU A 5 19.25 -11.97 1.63
N THR A 6 19.81 -10.84 2.07
CA THR A 6 19.61 -10.26 3.40
C THR A 6 19.31 -8.77 3.28
N ASP A 7 18.87 -8.16 4.37
CA ASP A 7 18.58 -6.73 4.41
C ASP A 7 19.80 -5.85 4.13
N GLU A 8 21.00 -6.34 4.47
CA GLU A 8 22.27 -5.64 4.19
C GLU A 8 22.59 -5.60 2.69
N ASP A 9 22.01 -6.50 1.88
CA ASP A 9 22.21 -6.53 0.43
C ASP A 9 21.31 -5.54 -0.32
N VAL A 10 20.30 -4.98 0.32
CA VAL A 10 19.32 -4.09 -0.32
C VAL A 10 19.96 -2.88 -0.99
N PRO A 11 20.96 -2.18 -0.38
CA PRO A 11 21.65 -1.08 -1.03
C PRO A 11 22.41 -1.50 -2.31
N ALA A 12 23.03 -2.68 -2.29
CA ALA A 12 23.73 -3.20 -3.47
C ALA A 12 22.76 -3.54 -4.61
N PHE A 13 21.56 -4.02 -4.27
CA PHE A 13 20.52 -4.38 -5.24
C PHE A 13 20.04 -3.15 -6.05
N TRP A 14 19.56 -2.10 -5.40
CA TRP A 14 19.10 -0.91 -6.13
C TRP A 14 20.26 -0.14 -6.77
N GLY A 15 21.46 -0.18 -6.17
CA GLY A 15 22.65 0.39 -6.77
C GLY A 15 23.03 -0.30 -8.09
N ALA A 16 22.94 -1.63 -8.16
CA ALA A 16 23.16 -2.39 -9.39
C ALA A 16 22.10 -2.12 -10.48
N LEU A 17 20.88 -1.72 -10.08
CA LEU A 17 19.85 -1.23 -10.99
C LEU A 17 20.14 0.20 -11.51
N GLY A 18 21.12 0.90 -10.95
CA GLY A 18 21.39 2.30 -11.26
C GLY A 18 20.37 3.27 -10.68
N LEU A 19 19.65 2.86 -9.64
CA LEU A 19 18.66 3.69 -8.96
C LEU A 19 19.32 4.53 -7.84
N PRO A 20 18.76 5.69 -7.47
CA PRO A 20 19.24 6.47 -6.32
C PRO A 20 18.74 5.92 -4.97
N GLY A 21 17.92 4.89 -4.98
CA GLY A 21 17.30 4.25 -3.83
C GLY A 21 16.00 3.53 -4.22
N LEU A 22 15.12 3.37 -3.24
CA LEU A 22 13.78 2.77 -3.40
C LEU A 22 12.69 3.77 -3.02
N ILE A 23 11.50 3.61 -3.60
CA ILE A 23 10.27 4.28 -3.14
C ILE A 23 9.27 3.18 -2.81
N ASP A 24 8.83 3.14 -1.55
CA ASP A 24 7.92 2.12 -1.04
C ASP A 24 6.52 2.72 -0.83
N ALA A 25 5.57 2.30 -1.68
CA ALA A 25 4.22 2.82 -1.68
C ALA A 25 3.31 2.19 -0.60
N HIS A 26 3.82 1.23 0.20
CA HIS A 26 3.01 0.55 1.20
C HIS A 26 3.81 0.26 2.48
N VAL A 27 3.96 1.28 3.30
CA VAL A 27 4.64 1.21 4.60
C VAL A 27 3.69 1.73 5.67
N HIS A 28 3.72 1.13 6.85
CA HIS A 28 2.84 1.48 7.96
C HIS A 28 3.59 2.24 9.06
N PHE A 29 3.12 3.46 9.33
CA PHE A 29 3.42 4.20 10.55
C PHE A 29 2.12 4.71 11.14
N MET A 30 1.98 4.60 12.46
CA MET A 30 0.76 4.95 13.20
C MET A 30 1.14 5.53 14.56
N PRO A 31 0.24 6.26 15.23
CA PRO A 31 0.44 6.63 16.63
C PRO A 31 0.91 5.41 17.45
N PRO A 32 1.91 5.54 18.33
CA PRO A 32 2.54 4.40 19.01
C PRO A 32 1.55 3.41 19.66
N ARG A 33 0.55 3.93 20.39
CA ARG A 33 -0.48 3.08 21.00
C ARG A 33 -1.32 2.30 20.00
N LEU A 34 -1.58 2.89 18.83
CA LEU A 34 -2.32 2.20 17.76
C LEU A 34 -1.45 1.10 17.16
N MET A 35 -0.17 1.38 16.92
CA MET A 35 0.77 0.37 16.41
C MET A 35 0.92 -0.81 17.38
N GLU A 36 1.02 -0.55 18.69
CA GLU A 36 1.03 -1.60 19.72
C GLU A 36 -0.25 -2.46 19.66
N SER A 37 -1.40 -1.83 19.48
CA SER A 37 -2.68 -2.55 19.34
C SER A 37 -2.74 -3.40 18.06
N VAL A 38 -2.19 -2.90 16.96
CA VAL A 38 -2.07 -3.66 15.70
C VAL A 38 -1.16 -4.87 15.91
N TRP A 39 -0.02 -4.71 16.54
CA TRP A 39 0.89 -5.82 16.82
C TRP A 39 0.30 -6.86 17.79
N ALA A 40 -0.41 -6.42 18.81
CA ALA A 40 -1.13 -7.34 19.72
C ALA A 40 -2.18 -8.18 18.96
N TYR A 41 -2.84 -7.59 17.96
CA TYR A 41 -3.77 -8.31 17.09
C TYR A 41 -3.08 -9.40 16.26
N PHE A 42 -1.84 -9.16 15.80
CA PHE A 42 -1.04 -10.17 15.09
C PHE A 42 -0.49 -11.26 16.02
N ASP A 43 -0.32 -10.98 17.32
CA ASP A 43 0.13 -11.96 18.31
C ASP A 43 -0.94 -13.03 18.63
N GLU A 44 -2.20 -12.63 18.59
CA GLU A 44 -3.34 -13.51 18.79
C GLU A 44 -4.02 -13.76 17.44
N PRO A 45 -3.57 -14.76 16.65
CA PRO A 45 -4.13 -14.98 15.33
C PRO A 45 -5.62 -15.29 15.42
N GLY A 46 -6.41 -14.23 15.34
CA GLY A 46 -7.85 -14.29 15.27
C GLY A 46 -8.33 -14.79 13.91
N PRO A 47 -9.65 -14.88 13.71
CA PRO A 47 -10.24 -15.40 12.47
C PRO A 47 -9.83 -14.61 11.22
N LEU A 48 -9.40 -13.35 11.37
CA LEU A 48 -8.98 -12.51 10.24
C LEU A 48 -7.57 -12.84 9.72
N ILE A 49 -6.69 -13.44 10.52
CA ILE A 49 -5.32 -13.76 10.11
C ILE A 49 -5.15 -15.27 9.93
N GLY A 50 -5.76 -16.07 10.80
CA GLY A 50 -5.85 -17.53 10.70
C GLY A 50 -4.53 -18.30 10.82
N ARG A 51 -3.38 -17.61 10.99
CA ARG A 51 -2.06 -18.23 11.09
C ARG A 51 -1.12 -17.38 11.95
N HIS A 52 -0.05 -18.00 12.44
CA HIS A 52 1.02 -17.30 13.14
C HIS A 52 1.71 -16.29 12.23
N TRP A 53 1.85 -15.04 12.72
CA TRP A 53 2.41 -13.91 11.98
C TRP A 53 3.51 -13.23 12.78
N PRO A 54 4.74 -13.77 12.76
CA PRO A 54 5.85 -13.26 13.57
C PRO A 54 6.46 -12.01 12.94
N ILE A 55 5.93 -10.84 13.30
CA ILE A 55 6.45 -9.56 12.77
C ILE A 55 7.94 -9.41 13.13
N VAL A 56 8.78 -9.14 12.13
CA VAL A 56 10.23 -9.04 12.29
C VAL A 56 10.65 -7.68 12.85
N TYR A 57 9.99 -6.58 12.45
CA TYR A 57 10.43 -5.21 12.75
C TYR A 57 9.62 -4.55 13.86
N ARG A 58 9.51 -5.23 15.00
CA ARG A 58 8.88 -4.70 16.23
C ARG A 58 9.83 -3.81 17.01
N GLU A 59 10.12 -2.66 16.43
CA GLU A 59 11.07 -1.70 16.98
C GLU A 59 10.37 -0.36 17.25
N PRO A 60 10.97 0.51 18.09
CA PRO A 60 10.52 1.89 18.23
C PRO A 60 10.45 2.61 16.89
N GLU A 61 9.61 3.65 16.80
CA GLU A 61 9.35 4.39 15.57
C GLU A 61 10.64 4.89 14.89
N ASP A 62 11.53 5.52 15.67
CA ASP A 62 12.79 6.05 15.14
C ASP A 62 13.69 4.96 14.58
N ALA A 63 13.78 3.81 15.25
CA ALA A 63 14.56 2.68 14.76
C ALA A 63 14.03 2.13 13.43
N ARG A 64 12.70 2.09 13.25
CA ARG A 64 12.07 1.68 11.99
C ARG A 64 12.35 2.68 10.86
N VAL A 65 12.35 3.98 11.16
CA VAL A 65 12.74 5.00 10.19
C VAL A 65 14.21 4.82 9.77
N GLU A 66 15.10 4.60 10.73
CA GLU A 66 16.52 4.36 10.44
C GLU A 66 16.75 3.08 9.62
N ARG A 67 15.94 2.04 9.82
CA ARG A 67 15.99 0.85 8.96
C ARG A 67 15.62 1.16 7.51
N LEU A 68 14.55 1.91 7.26
CA LEU A 68 14.17 2.31 5.91
C LEU A 68 15.28 3.15 5.25
N ARG A 69 15.92 4.04 6.01
CA ARG A 69 17.10 4.81 5.56
C ARG A 69 18.27 3.90 5.20
N ALA A 70 18.55 2.89 6.05
CA ALA A 70 19.61 1.93 5.81
C ALA A 70 19.34 1.05 4.57
N PHE A 71 18.08 0.72 4.30
CA PHE A 71 17.67 0.05 3.06
C PHE A 71 17.78 0.96 1.82
N GLY A 72 17.95 2.25 2.00
CA GLY A 72 17.99 3.22 0.91
C GLY A 72 16.62 3.64 0.41
N VAL A 73 15.57 3.50 1.23
CA VAL A 73 14.24 4.01 0.91
C VAL A 73 14.26 5.53 1.00
N ARG A 74 14.03 6.21 -0.12
CA ARG A 74 14.08 7.66 -0.27
C ARG A 74 12.74 8.34 -0.07
N ALA A 75 11.65 7.60 -0.33
CA ALA A 75 10.31 8.05 -0.01
C ALA A 75 9.43 6.83 0.31
N PHE A 76 8.49 7.00 1.22
CA PHE A 76 7.52 5.97 1.58
C PHE A 76 6.20 6.58 2.04
N THR A 77 5.10 5.88 1.83
CA THR A 77 3.81 6.24 2.43
C THR A 77 3.80 5.85 3.91
N ALA A 78 3.24 6.70 4.78
CA ALA A 78 3.04 6.36 6.19
C ALA A 78 1.58 5.94 6.40
N LEU A 79 1.21 4.75 5.88
CA LEU A 79 -0.16 4.28 5.84
C LEU A 79 -0.73 4.03 7.25
N LEU A 80 -1.91 4.56 7.48
CA LEU A 80 -2.69 4.38 8.69
C LEU A 80 -4.18 4.28 8.32
N TYR A 81 -4.99 3.69 9.18
CA TYR A 81 -6.41 3.47 8.89
C TYR A 81 -7.24 3.43 10.18
N PRO A 82 -8.48 3.98 10.15
CA PRO A 82 -9.42 3.91 11.25
C PRO A 82 -10.15 2.56 11.23
N HIS A 83 -10.56 2.09 12.41
CA HIS A 83 -11.42 0.94 12.58
C HIS A 83 -12.79 1.30 13.18
N ARG A 84 -13.05 2.60 13.39
CA ARG A 84 -14.33 3.13 13.91
C ARG A 84 -14.49 4.61 13.58
N PRO A 85 -15.71 5.15 13.62
CA PRO A 85 -15.96 6.57 13.42
C PRO A 85 -15.20 7.47 14.40
N GLY A 86 -14.90 8.70 14.00
CA GLY A 86 -14.23 9.72 14.80
C GLY A 86 -12.71 9.58 14.92
N MET A 87 -12.10 8.58 14.27
CA MET A 87 -10.65 8.40 14.34
C MET A 87 -9.90 9.13 13.21
N ALA A 88 -10.49 9.20 12.01
CA ALA A 88 -9.79 9.59 10.79
C ALA A 88 -9.15 11.00 10.89
N ALA A 89 -9.87 12.00 11.37
CA ALA A 89 -9.35 13.36 11.49
C ALA A 89 -8.11 13.45 12.41
N GLY A 90 -8.13 12.76 13.56
CA GLY A 90 -6.98 12.70 14.46
C GLY A 90 -5.79 11.94 13.87
N LEU A 91 -6.04 10.90 13.08
CA LEU A 91 -5.00 10.18 12.36
C LEU A 91 -4.36 11.04 11.26
N ASN A 92 -5.15 11.83 10.54
CA ASN A 92 -4.66 12.75 9.53
C ASN A 92 -3.75 13.83 10.13
N ALA A 93 -4.13 14.39 11.28
CA ALA A 93 -3.28 15.35 11.99
C ALA A 93 -1.95 14.71 12.42
N TRP A 94 -1.99 13.52 12.99
CA TRP A 94 -0.78 12.79 13.37
C TRP A 94 0.13 12.50 12.17
N ALA A 95 -0.44 12.13 11.02
CA ALA A 95 0.32 11.84 9.81
C ALA A 95 1.10 13.07 9.30
N LEU A 96 0.51 14.25 9.36
CA LEU A 96 1.17 15.50 9.03
C LEU A 96 2.33 15.82 10.01
N GLU A 97 2.11 15.62 11.31
CA GLU A 97 3.15 15.78 12.34
C GLU A 97 4.30 14.78 12.13
N PHE A 98 3.98 13.53 11.78
CA PHE A 98 4.99 12.51 11.46
C PHE A 98 5.82 12.92 10.24
N ALA A 99 5.19 13.29 9.14
CA ALA A 99 5.87 13.69 7.91
C ALA A 99 6.70 14.98 8.10
N ALA A 100 6.29 15.90 8.98
CA ALA A 100 7.07 17.10 9.29
C ALA A 100 8.44 16.80 9.94
N ARG A 101 8.56 15.66 10.65
CA ARG A 101 9.82 15.24 11.31
C ARG A 101 10.55 14.10 10.58
N VAL A 102 9.91 13.47 9.59
CA VAL A 102 10.50 12.40 8.77
C VAL A 102 10.35 12.78 7.30
N PRO A 103 11.36 13.46 6.71
CA PRO A 103 11.24 14.00 5.35
C PRO A 103 10.99 12.98 4.25
N GLU A 104 11.36 11.72 4.47
CA GLU A 104 11.12 10.61 3.53
C GLU A 104 9.65 10.14 3.55
N ALA A 105 8.88 10.50 4.58
CA ALA A 105 7.48 10.10 4.68
C ALA A 105 6.60 11.00 3.80
N VAL A 106 5.87 10.39 2.89
CA VAL A 106 4.76 11.04 2.18
C VAL A 106 3.61 11.24 3.16
N PRO A 107 3.15 12.48 3.40
CA PRO A 107 2.02 12.71 4.30
C PRO A 107 0.80 11.93 3.84
N THR A 108 0.37 10.94 4.61
CA THR A 108 -0.68 9.99 4.22
C THR A 108 -1.87 10.08 5.16
N GLY A 109 -3.01 10.55 4.64
CA GLY A 109 -4.26 10.59 5.36
C GLY A 109 -5.08 9.32 5.23
N THR A 110 -6.25 9.35 5.86
CA THR A 110 -7.24 8.28 5.80
C THR A 110 -8.66 8.85 5.90
N LEU A 111 -9.64 7.99 5.69
CA LEU A 111 -11.06 8.36 5.76
C LEU A 111 -11.92 7.21 6.33
N PHE A 112 -13.12 7.55 6.79
CA PHE A 112 -14.11 6.62 7.28
C PHE A 112 -15.51 7.08 6.85
N PRO A 113 -16.48 6.18 6.59
CA PRO A 113 -17.84 6.58 6.24
C PRO A 113 -18.56 7.16 7.47
N GLU A 114 -18.50 8.48 7.58
CA GLU A 114 -19.07 9.25 8.68
C GLU A 114 -19.51 10.66 8.20
N PRO A 115 -20.42 11.34 8.91
CA PRO A 115 -20.80 12.68 8.55
C PRO A 115 -19.63 13.64 8.43
N GLY A 116 -19.54 14.39 7.33
CA GLY A 116 -18.47 15.36 7.11
C GLY A 116 -17.17 14.79 6.56
N VAL A 117 -17.13 13.52 6.11
CA VAL A 117 -15.92 12.90 5.58
C VAL A 117 -15.31 13.69 4.42
N ALA A 118 -16.10 14.18 3.47
CA ALA A 118 -15.58 14.97 2.35
C ALA A 118 -14.87 16.25 2.84
N ALA A 119 -15.46 16.95 3.80
CA ALA A 119 -14.89 18.19 4.32
C ALA A 119 -13.56 17.99 5.05
N TYR A 120 -13.40 16.91 5.84
CA TYR A 120 -12.11 16.69 6.48
C TYR A 120 -11.07 16.07 5.54
N VAL A 121 -11.48 15.37 4.48
CA VAL A 121 -10.56 14.92 3.40
C VAL A 121 -10.04 16.14 2.64
N GLU A 122 -10.91 17.06 2.24
CA GLU A 122 -10.55 18.31 1.58
C GLU A 122 -9.57 19.13 2.42
N ARG A 123 -9.88 19.33 3.70
CA ARG A 123 -9.00 20.01 4.65
C ARG A 123 -7.65 19.31 4.78
N ALA A 124 -7.62 17.97 4.88
CA ALA A 124 -6.37 17.23 4.99
C ALA A 124 -5.48 17.44 3.75
N ILE A 125 -6.07 17.53 2.55
CA ILE A 125 -5.35 17.86 1.31
C ILE A 125 -4.81 19.31 1.36
N GLU A 126 -5.63 20.26 1.80
CA GLU A 126 -5.21 21.67 1.98
C GLU A 126 -4.06 21.77 2.98
N ASP A 127 -4.08 20.99 4.07
CA ASP A 127 -3.05 20.94 5.10
C ASP A 127 -1.77 20.19 4.64
N GLY A 128 -1.77 19.58 3.44
CA GLY A 128 -0.58 19.01 2.83
C GLY A 128 -0.54 17.48 2.77
N VAL A 129 -1.63 16.77 3.04
CA VAL A 129 -1.74 15.32 2.78
C VAL A 129 -1.66 15.07 1.27
N ARG A 130 -0.82 14.10 0.87
CA ARG A 130 -0.49 13.82 -0.53
C ARG A 130 -0.85 12.40 -0.98
N ALA A 131 -1.25 11.54 -0.06
CA ALA A 131 -1.78 10.21 -0.34
C ALA A 131 -2.82 9.85 0.71
N PHE A 132 -3.72 8.92 0.41
CA PHE A 132 -4.68 8.40 1.39
C PHE A 132 -4.56 6.88 1.48
N LYS A 133 -4.96 6.33 2.63
CA LYS A 133 -5.15 4.89 2.86
C LYS A 133 -6.61 4.61 3.21
N VAL A 134 -7.15 3.59 2.56
CA VAL A 134 -8.44 2.99 2.92
C VAL A 134 -8.25 1.49 3.11
N HIS A 135 -8.74 0.96 4.22
CA HIS A 135 -8.71 -0.47 4.50
C HIS A 135 -10.13 -0.98 4.74
N LEU A 136 -10.75 -1.51 3.70
CA LEU A 136 -12.17 -1.90 3.74
C LEU A 136 -12.43 -2.97 4.79
N GLN A 137 -11.58 -3.98 4.88
CA GLN A 137 -11.77 -5.10 5.80
C GLN A 137 -11.63 -4.70 7.27
N VAL A 138 -10.56 -3.97 7.63
CA VAL A 138 -10.33 -3.51 9.01
C VAL A 138 -11.33 -2.44 9.40
N GLY A 139 -11.65 -1.53 8.47
CA GLY A 139 -12.68 -0.50 8.66
C GLY A 139 -14.09 -1.08 8.77
N GLY A 140 -14.32 -2.26 8.19
CA GLY A 140 -15.62 -2.94 8.22
C GLY A 140 -16.71 -2.19 7.46
N PHE A 141 -16.39 -1.54 6.33
CA PHE A 141 -17.36 -0.74 5.60
C PHE A 141 -17.31 -0.96 4.08
N ASP A 142 -18.44 -0.70 3.46
CA ASP A 142 -18.62 -0.75 2.02
C ASP A 142 -18.03 0.52 1.37
N PRO A 143 -17.15 0.41 0.36
CA PRO A 143 -16.63 1.58 -0.35
C PRO A 143 -17.73 2.36 -1.11
N ARG A 144 -18.88 1.74 -1.32
CA ARG A 144 -20.06 2.35 -1.96
C ARG A 144 -20.94 3.13 -0.99
N ALA A 145 -20.60 3.17 0.31
CA ALA A 145 -21.38 3.89 1.30
C ALA A 145 -21.66 5.34 0.84
N PRO A 146 -22.92 5.82 0.91
CA PRO A 146 -23.28 7.12 0.38
C PRO A 146 -22.45 8.28 0.96
N GLU A 147 -22.03 8.17 2.21
CA GLU A 147 -21.20 9.16 2.89
C GLU A 147 -19.84 9.35 2.21
N LEU A 148 -19.31 8.29 1.57
CA LEU A 148 -18.00 8.31 0.91
C LEU A 148 -18.05 8.91 -0.49
N ASP A 149 -19.20 9.01 -1.14
CA ASP A 149 -19.29 9.38 -2.55
C ASP A 149 -18.62 10.75 -2.83
N ALA A 150 -18.97 11.77 -2.02
CA ALA A 150 -18.35 13.08 -2.16
C ALA A 150 -16.83 13.05 -1.84
N ALA A 151 -16.38 12.22 -0.89
CA ALA A 151 -14.96 12.10 -0.55
C ALA A 151 -14.16 11.47 -1.71
N TRP A 152 -14.71 10.45 -2.37
CA TRP A 152 -14.11 9.90 -3.60
C TRP A 152 -14.01 10.94 -4.71
N GLY A 153 -15.04 11.80 -4.85
CA GLY A 153 -15.03 12.93 -5.77
C GLY A 153 -13.91 13.92 -5.48
N VAL A 154 -13.74 14.33 -4.23
CA VAL A 154 -12.66 15.24 -3.79
C VAL A 154 -11.28 14.65 -4.12
N LEU A 155 -11.04 13.37 -3.80
CA LEU A 155 -9.78 12.71 -4.11
C LEU A 155 -9.51 12.62 -5.62
N ALA A 156 -10.56 12.35 -6.42
CA ALA A 156 -10.46 12.27 -7.87
C ALA A 156 -10.13 13.64 -8.51
N GLU A 157 -10.80 14.72 -8.07
CA GLU A 157 -10.58 16.08 -8.54
C GLU A 157 -9.20 16.61 -8.17
N ALA A 158 -8.77 16.35 -6.92
CA ALA A 158 -7.44 16.75 -6.45
C ALA A 158 -6.31 15.87 -7.02
N ALA A 159 -6.64 14.78 -7.73
CA ALA A 159 -5.70 13.77 -8.24
C ALA A 159 -4.77 13.18 -7.15
N VAL A 160 -5.24 13.14 -5.90
CA VAL A 160 -4.49 12.59 -4.76
C VAL A 160 -4.68 11.07 -4.75
N PRO A 161 -3.60 10.26 -4.78
CA PRO A 161 -3.69 8.82 -4.82
C PRO A 161 -4.23 8.25 -3.51
N VAL A 162 -5.00 7.17 -3.63
CA VAL A 162 -5.50 6.40 -2.49
C VAL A 162 -5.01 4.95 -2.58
N VAL A 163 -4.30 4.48 -1.57
CA VAL A 163 -3.94 3.07 -1.40
C VAL A 163 -5.12 2.36 -0.75
N VAL A 164 -5.71 1.41 -1.48
CA VAL A 164 -6.93 0.72 -1.03
C VAL A 164 -6.66 -0.76 -0.82
N HIS A 165 -6.86 -1.23 0.42
CA HIS A 165 -6.98 -2.66 0.68
C HIS A 165 -8.43 -3.07 0.36
N ALA A 166 -8.67 -3.42 -0.90
CA ALA A 166 -9.97 -3.77 -1.43
C ALA A 166 -10.16 -5.28 -1.67
N GLY A 167 -9.07 -6.04 -1.77
CA GLY A 167 -9.11 -7.50 -1.87
C GLY A 167 -9.78 -8.15 -0.67
N SER A 168 -10.37 -9.32 -0.85
CA SER A 168 -11.13 -10.01 0.20
C SER A 168 -10.27 -10.87 1.14
N GLY A 169 -8.97 -10.98 0.87
CA GLY A 169 -8.09 -11.71 1.79
C GLY A 169 -7.82 -10.94 3.10
N PRO A 170 -7.64 -11.66 4.23
CA PRO A 170 -7.79 -13.11 4.40
C PRO A 170 -9.24 -13.57 4.63
N VAL A 171 -10.20 -12.69 4.89
CA VAL A 171 -11.63 -13.03 5.10
C VAL A 171 -12.52 -12.18 4.20
N ALA A 172 -13.28 -12.85 3.34
CA ALA A 172 -14.19 -12.20 2.41
C ALA A 172 -15.40 -11.55 3.13
N HIS A 173 -15.73 -10.34 2.67
CA HIS A 173 -16.93 -9.60 3.05
C HIS A 173 -17.71 -9.19 1.79
N GLY A 174 -19.02 -8.97 1.90
CA GLY A 174 -19.85 -8.55 0.76
C GLY A 174 -19.52 -7.18 0.18
N PHE A 175 -18.59 -6.46 0.80
CA PHE A 175 -18.11 -5.14 0.40
C PHE A 175 -16.63 -5.14 -0.02
N THR A 176 -15.94 -6.29 -0.01
CA THR A 176 -14.57 -6.46 -0.50
C THR A 176 -14.59 -7.12 -1.88
N GLY A 177 -13.48 -7.01 -2.62
CA GLY A 177 -13.34 -7.54 -3.96
C GLY A 177 -13.46 -6.49 -5.07
N PRO A 178 -13.23 -6.90 -6.32
CA PRO A 178 -13.18 -5.98 -7.45
C PRO A 178 -14.52 -5.35 -7.82
N GLU A 179 -15.65 -6.02 -7.58
CA GLU A 179 -16.97 -5.51 -7.94
C GLU A 179 -17.38 -4.29 -7.10
N PRO A 180 -17.33 -4.31 -5.73
CA PRO A 180 -17.65 -3.13 -4.93
C PRO A 180 -16.74 -1.94 -5.23
N PHE A 181 -15.43 -2.17 -5.38
CA PHE A 181 -14.48 -1.09 -5.69
C PHE A 181 -14.61 -0.61 -7.14
N GLY A 182 -14.88 -1.50 -8.08
CA GLY A 182 -15.17 -1.16 -9.49
C GLY A 182 -16.39 -0.24 -9.64
N ALA A 183 -17.41 -0.41 -8.77
CA ALA A 183 -18.56 0.51 -8.74
C ALA A 183 -18.17 1.94 -8.30
N VAL A 184 -17.17 2.09 -7.41
CA VAL A 184 -16.60 3.40 -7.07
C VAL A 184 -15.88 4.00 -8.27
N LEU A 185 -15.03 3.22 -8.94
CA LEU A 185 -14.29 3.68 -10.12
C LEU A 185 -15.20 4.06 -11.29
N THR A 186 -16.34 3.39 -11.42
CA THR A 186 -17.36 3.74 -12.44
C THR A 186 -17.94 5.12 -12.19
N ARG A 187 -18.17 5.50 -10.92
CA ARG A 187 -18.67 6.83 -10.56
C ARG A 187 -17.58 7.90 -10.55
N HIS A 188 -16.36 7.51 -10.22
CA HIS A 188 -15.20 8.40 -10.10
C HIS A 188 -14.03 7.91 -10.98
N PRO A 189 -14.16 7.93 -12.32
CA PRO A 189 -13.13 7.37 -13.22
C PRO A 189 -11.80 8.13 -13.20
N GLY A 190 -11.79 9.33 -12.63
CA GLY A 190 -10.59 10.15 -12.38
C GLY A 190 -9.82 9.79 -11.11
N LEU A 191 -10.35 8.88 -10.28
CA LEU A 191 -9.71 8.49 -9.03
C LEU A 191 -8.37 7.78 -9.29
N THR A 192 -7.30 8.29 -8.71
CA THR A 192 -6.00 7.61 -8.71
C THR A 192 -5.99 6.62 -7.55
N ALA A 193 -6.06 5.33 -7.86
CA ALA A 193 -6.09 4.28 -6.86
C ALA A 193 -4.89 3.34 -6.98
N VAL A 194 -4.34 2.92 -5.84
CA VAL A 194 -3.32 1.87 -5.74
C VAL A 194 -3.95 0.71 -4.98
N VAL A 195 -4.24 -0.39 -5.67
CA VAL A 195 -4.83 -1.57 -5.05
C VAL A 195 -3.74 -2.37 -4.36
N ALA A 196 -3.89 -2.55 -3.05
CA ALA A 196 -2.93 -3.25 -2.22
C ALA A 196 -2.84 -4.74 -2.55
N HIS A 197 -1.65 -5.34 -2.37
CA HIS A 197 -1.40 -6.79 -2.52
C HIS A 197 -1.80 -7.35 -3.91
N LEU A 198 -1.68 -6.55 -4.97
CA LEU A 198 -2.17 -6.88 -6.32
C LEU A 198 -3.67 -7.24 -6.36
N GLY A 199 -4.42 -6.92 -5.30
CA GLY A 199 -5.84 -7.27 -5.16
C GLY A 199 -6.11 -8.71 -4.72
N ALA A 200 -5.19 -9.34 -4.00
CA ALA A 200 -5.33 -10.72 -3.52
C ALA A 200 -6.62 -10.94 -2.70
N PRO A 201 -7.28 -12.08 -2.86
CA PRO A 201 -7.01 -13.15 -3.81
C PRO A 201 -7.67 -12.97 -5.19
N GLU A 202 -8.45 -11.90 -5.40
CA GLU A 202 -9.19 -11.64 -6.65
C GLU A 202 -8.31 -10.97 -7.71
N TYR A 203 -7.09 -11.46 -7.91
CA TYR A 203 -6.09 -10.90 -8.82
C TYR A 203 -6.63 -10.55 -10.21
N ASP A 204 -7.33 -11.50 -10.86
CA ASP A 204 -7.84 -11.31 -12.23
C ASP A 204 -8.80 -10.11 -12.34
N GLY A 205 -9.72 -9.97 -11.38
CA GLY A 205 -10.68 -8.88 -11.34
C GLY A 205 -10.01 -7.51 -11.14
N PHE A 206 -9.01 -7.41 -10.24
CA PHE A 206 -8.28 -6.16 -10.02
C PHE A 206 -7.34 -5.82 -11.17
N PHE A 207 -6.76 -6.81 -11.84
CA PHE A 207 -6.00 -6.61 -13.07
C PHE A 207 -6.91 -6.04 -14.18
N ALA A 208 -8.13 -6.57 -14.32
CA ALA A 208 -9.11 -6.03 -15.27
C ALA A 208 -9.48 -4.57 -14.95
N LEU A 209 -9.62 -4.20 -13.67
CA LEU A 209 -9.81 -2.81 -13.27
C LEU A 209 -8.59 -1.94 -13.63
N ALA A 210 -7.38 -2.41 -13.37
CA ALA A 210 -6.17 -1.70 -13.71
C ALA A 210 -6.01 -1.51 -15.23
N GLU A 211 -6.42 -2.46 -16.05
CA GLU A 211 -6.42 -2.37 -17.53
C GLU A 211 -7.52 -1.42 -18.04
N THR A 212 -8.67 -1.38 -17.37
CA THR A 212 -9.82 -0.56 -17.77
C THR A 212 -9.63 0.91 -17.41
N TYR A 213 -9.15 1.19 -16.19
CA TYR A 213 -9.01 2.54 -15.66
C TYR A 213 -7.54 2.97 -15.64
N SER A 214 -7.19 3.98 -16.43
CA SER A 214 -5.79 4.42 -16.60
C SER A 214 -5.13 4.95 -15.33
N ARG A 215 -5.86 5.27 -14.29
CA ARG A 215 -5.39 5.75 -12.99
C ARG A 215 -5.44 4.71 -11.87
N VAL A 216 -5.78 3.45 -12.19
CA VAL A 216 -5.74 2.35 -11.22
C VAL A 216 -4.40 1.64 -11.32
N HIS A 217 -3.68 1.58 -10.25
CA HIS A 217 -2.37 0.94 -10.08
C HIS A 217 -2.51 -0.23 -9.09
N LEU A 218 -1.50 -1.07 -9.04
CA LEU A 218 -1.40 -2.20 -8.11
C LEU A 218 -0.11 -2.05 -7.31
N ASP A 219 -0.08 -2.44 -6.04
CA ASP A 219 1.19 -2.58 -5.32
C ASP A 219 1.57 -4.04 -5.09
N THR A 220 2.86 -4.28 -4.96
CA THR A 220 3.44 -5.63 -4.84
C THR A 220 3.46 -6.16 -3.41
N THR A 221 2.86 -5.46 -2.47
CA THR A 221 2.92 -5.76 -1.04
C THR A 221 2.71 -7.24 -0.77
N MET A 222 3.70 -7.86 -0.15
CA MET A 222 3.78 -9.27 0.21
C MET A 222 3.70 -10.28 -0.95
N ALA A 223 3.21 -9.89 -2.13
CA ALA A 223 3.02 -10.78 -3.29
C ALA A 223 4.33 -11.49 -3.67
N PHE A 224 4.20 -12.74 -4.10
CA PHE A 224 5.28 -13.64 -4.52
C PHE A 224 6.25 -14.06 -3.39
N THR A 225 6.10 -13.53 -2.17
CA THR A 225 6.85 -14.06 -1.03
C THR A 225 6.29 -15.42 -0.63
N ARG A 226 7.17 -16.32 -0.21
CA ARG A 226 6.74 -17.66 0.21
C ARG A 226 5.62 -17.61 1.25
N PHE A 227 5.71 -16.67 2.19
CA PHE A 227 4.71 -16.53 3.24
C PHE A 227 3.32 -16.23 2.68
N PHE A 228 3.24 -15.33 1.70
CA PHE A 228 1.96 -14.92 1.11
C PHE A 228 1.40 -15.97 0.15
N GLU A 229 2.27 -16.60 -0.65
CA GLU A 229 1.91 -17.67 -1.57
C GLU A 229 1.29 -18.90 -0.87
N GLU A 230 1.69 -19.16 0.38
CA GLU A 230 1.09 -20.21 1.20
C GLU A 230 -0.36 -19.90 1.63
N MET A 231 -0.79 -18.63 1.58
CA MET A 231 -2.17 -18.22 1.88
C MET A 231 -3.06 -18.18 0.63
N GLY A 232 -2.47 -18.00 -0.54
CA GLY A 232 -3.19 -17.90 -1.80
C GLY A 232 -2.22 -17.57 -2.94
N ALA A 233 -1.73 -18.60 -3.63
CA ALA A 233 -0.71 -18.45 -4.67
C ALA A 233 -1.20 -17.54 -5.80
N PHE A 234 -0.29 -16.70 -6.29
CA PHE A 234 -0.54 -15.87 -7.47
C PHE A 234 -0.73 -16.77 -8.71
N PRO A 235 -1.80 -16.58 -9.50
CA PRO A 235 -2.07 -17.40 -10.67
C PRO A 235 -1.00 -17.21 -11.76
N PRO A 236 -0.20 -18.24 -12.13
CA PRO A 236 0.86 -18.08 -13.13
C PRO A 236 0.37 -17.58 -14.49
N ALA A 237 -0.88 -17.84 -14.83
CA ALA A 237 -1.50 -17.34 -16.07
C ALA A 237 -1.58 -15.81 -16.16
N LEU A 238 -1.52 -15.11 -15.01
CA LEU A 238 -1.55 -13.65 -14.96
C LEU A 238 -0.15 -13.00 -15.03
N LEU A 239 0.93 -13.76 -14.99
CA LEU A 239 2.31 -13.22 -15.09
C LEU A 239 2.55 -12.33 -16.33
N PRO A 240 2.05 -12.66 -17.53
CA PRO A 240 2.19 -11.76 -18.69
C PRO A 240 1.52 -10.40 -18.45
N ARG A 241 0.30 -10.39 -17.91
CA ARG A 241 -0.42 -9.15 -17.60
C ARG A 241 0.29 -8.32 -16.53
N LEU A 242 0.82 -8.97 -15.49
CA LEU A 242 1.63 -8.30 -14.46
C LEU A 242 2.85 -7.62 -15.06
N ARG A 243 3.55 -8.32 -15.96
CA ARG A 243 4.70 -7.78 -16.66
C ARG A 243 4.33 -6.54 -17.46
N ASP A 244 3.28 -6.62 -18.30
CA ASP A 244 2.83 -5.53 -19.16
C ASP A 244 2.37 -4.31 -18.31
N LEU A 245 1.63 -4.55 -17.22
CA LEU A 245 1.23 -3.51 -16.26
C LEU A 245 2.45 -2.86 -15.59
N GLY A 246 3.45 -3.65 -15.20
CA GLY A 246 4.68 -3.10 -14.60
C GLY A 246 5.49 -2.29 -15.60
N GLU A 247 5.68 -2.76 -16.84
CA GLU A 247 6.36 -2.04 -17.92
C GLU A 247 5.65 -0.72 -18.28
N SER A 248 4.32 -0.66 -18.14
CA SER A 248 3.53 0.56 -18.33
C SER A 248 3.42 1.47 -17.11
N GLY A 249 4.16 1.17 -16.02
CA GLY A 249 4.18 1.97 -14.79
C GLY A 249 2.92 1.88 -13.95
N ARG A 250 2.22 0.76 -14.01
CA ARG A 250 0.97 0.53 -13.29
C ARG A 250 1.15 -0.38 -12.06
N VAL A 251 2.39 -0.82 -11.78
CA VAL A 251 2.75 -1.60 -10.60
C VAL A 251 3.78 -0.83 -9.79
N LEU A 252 3.57 -0.73 -8.49
CA LEU A 252 4.41 -0.03 -7.53
C LEU A 252 5.00 -1.00 -6.52
N LEU A 253 6.23 -0.76 -6.09
CA LEU A 253 6.79 -1.43 -4.92
C LEU A 253 5.96 -1.09 -3.69
N GLY A 254 5.52 -2.12 -2.98
CA GLY A 254 4.96 -2.08 -1.65
C GLY A 254 5.47 -3.26 -0.85
N THR A 255 5.68 -3.11 0.46
CA THR A 255 6.26 -4.16 1.30
C THR A 255 5.42 -4.57 2.50
N ASP A 256 4.57 -3.70 3.02
CA ASP A 256 3.85 -3.83 4.30
C ASP A 256 4.76 -3.65 5.54
N PHE A 257 5.98 -3.14 5.33
CA PHE A 257 6.85 -2.81 6.47
C PHE A 257 6.12 -1.90 7.48
N PRO A 258 6.21 -2.13 8.78
CA PRO A 258 7.03 -3.10 9.50
C PRO A 258 6.31 -4.44 9.79
N ASN A 259 5.05 -4.60 9.35
CA ASN A 259 4.17 -5.69 9.77
C ASN A 259 4.43 -7.03 9.05
N ILE A 260 5.59 -7.18 8.42
CA ILE A 260 5.99 -8.36 7.65
C ILE A 260 6.67 -9.43 8.53
N PRO A 261 6.37 -10.72 8.27
CA PRO A 261 6.93 -11.84 9.01
C PRO A 261 8.25 -12.38 8.41
N TYR A 262 8.95 -11.56 7.63
CA TYR A 262 10.19 -11.88 6.95
C TYR A 262 11.05 -10.63 6.75
N PRO A 263 12.37 -10.75 6.46
CA PRO A 263 13.24 -9.62 6.12
C PRO A 263 12.75 -8.83 4.90
N TYR A 264 12.92 -7.52 4.92
CA TYR A 264 12.53 -6.60 3.83
C TYR A 264 13.07 -7.05 2.45
N ALA A 265 14.31 -7.56 2.44
CA ALA A 265 14.95 -8.11 1.26
C ALA A 265 14.11 -9.19 0.56
N HIS A 266 13.29 -9.96 1.28
CA HIS A 266 12.49 -11.03 0.69
C HIS A 266 11.46 -10.52 -0.32
N GLN A 267 10.91 -9.31 -0.12
CA GLN A 267 10.02 -8.71 -1.12
C GLN A 267 10.78 -8.43 -2.41
N LEU A 268 11.97 -7.84 -2.32
CA LEU A 268 12.80 -7.53 -3.49
C LEU A 268 13.34 -8.81 -4.16
N GLN A 269 13.69 -9.82 -3.36
CA GLN A 269 14.08 -11.13 -3.85
C GLN A 269 12.95 -11.79 -4.65
N ALA A 270 11.72 -11.73 -4.15
CA ALA A 270 10.54 -12.27 -4.82
C ALA A 270 10.30 -11.57 -6.17
N LEU A 271 10.39 -10.23 -6.21
CA LEU A 271 10.23 -9.48 -7.46
C LEU A 271 11.34 -9.77 -8.47
N ALA A 272 12.59 -9.83 -8.04
CA ALA A 272 13.71 -10.19 -8.91
C ALA A 272 13.55 -11.61 -9.47
N GLY A 273 13.00 -12.53 -8.66
CA GLY A 273 12.71 -13.92 -9.02
C GLY A 273 11.69 -14.11 -10.13
N LEU A 274 10.85 -13.07 -10.42
CA LEU A 274 9.91 -13.10 -11.56
C LEU A 274 10.61 -13.13 -12.92
N GLY A 275 11.87 -12.69 -13.00
CA GLY A 275 12.65 -12.73 -14.23
C GLY A 275 12.20 -11.74 -15.31
N PHE A 276 11.45 -10.68 -14.97
CA PHE A 276 10.97 -9.67 -15.92
C PHE A 276 12.05 -8.68 -16.36
N GLY A 277 13.22 -8.72 -15.73
CA GLY A 277 14.40 -7.95 -16.10
C GLY A 277 14.54 -6.62 -15.36
N ASP A 278 15.72 -6.02 -15.51
CA ASP A 278 16.12 -4.83 -14.75
C ASP A 278 15.28 -3.59 -15.08
N ALA A 279 14.77 -3.47 -16.30
CA ALA A 279 13.93 -2.34 -16.69
C ALA A 279 12.60 -2.36 -15.92
N TRP A 280 11.99 -3.53 -15.78
CA TRP A 280 10.77 -3.72 -15.01
C TRP A 280 11.01 -3.41 -13.52
N LEU A 281 12.12 -3.88 -12.94
CA LEU A 281 12.48 -3.60 -11.56
C LEU A 281 12.71 -2.10 -11.31
N ARG A 282 13.38 -1.38 -12.22
CA ARG A 282 13.53 0.07 -12.13
C ARG A 282 12.19 0.79 -12.13
N GLU A 283 11.31 0.35 -13.00
CA GLU A 283 9.97 0.95 -13.10
C GLU A 283 9.20 0.76 -11.80
N VAL A 284 9.11 -0.46 -11.29
CA VAL A 284 8.33 -0.81 -10.09
C VAL A 284 8.96 -0.23 -8.81
N CYS A 285 10.28 -0.28 -8.68
CA CYS A 285 10.95 0.12 -7.43
C CYS A 285 11.21 1.63 -7.31
N TRP A 286 11.08 2.38 -8.42
CA TRP A 286 11.39 3.80 -8.41
C TRP A 286 10.45 4.64 -9.28
N HIS A 287 10.42 4.41 -10.60
CA HIS A 287 9.79 5.37 -11.52
C HIS A 287 8.28 5.44 -11.37
N ALA A 288 7.59 4.31 -11.27
CA ALA A 288 6.14 4.28 -11.10
C ALA A 288 5.70 4.89 -9.77
N PRO A 289 6.23 4.46 -8.60
CA PRO A 289 5.85 5.10 -7.34
C PRO A 289 6.26 6.58 -7.27
N ALA A 290 7.40 7.00 -7.87
CA ALA A 290 7.78 8.40 -7.95
C ALA A 290 6.70 9.25 -8.65
N ARG A 291 6.21 8.78 -9.79
CA ARG A 291 5.16 9.48 -10.53
C ARG A 291 3.83 9.51 -9.79
N VAL A 292 3.41 8.39 -9.23
CA VAL A 292 2.09 8.27 -8.55
C VAL A 292 2.06 9.08 -7.27
N LEU A 293 3.15 9.06 -6.47
CA LEU A 293 3.24 9.79 -5.21
C LEU A 293 3.76 11.23 -5.36
N GLY A 294 4.21 11.61 -6.56
CA GLY A 294 4.77 12.94 -6.83
C GLY A 294 6.04 13.23 -6.04
N VAL A 295 6.93 12.24 -5.92
CA VAL A 295 8.22 12.32 -5.19
C VAL A 295 9.38 11.89 -6.10
N GLY A 296 10.63 12.25 -5.77
CA GLY A 296 11.83 11.87 -6.53
C GLY A 296 12.63 13.04 -7.02
#